data_ce43bf90d21809b2fd5b40dda8106202
#
_entry.id   ce43bf90d21809b2fd5b40dda8106202
#
_cell.length_a   1.000
_cell.length_b   1.000
_cell.length_c   1.000
_cell.angle_alpha   90.00
_cell.angle_beta   90.00
_cell.angle_gamma   90.00
#
_symmetry.space_group_name_H-M   'P 1'
#
loop_
_entity.id
_entity.type
_entity.pdbx_description
1 polymer ?
#
loop_
_entity_poly.entity_id
_entity_poly.type
_entity_poly.pdbx_seq_one_letter_code
_entity_poly.pdbx_strand_id
1 'polypeptide(L)'
;MLERKAGRARNFGLKLKSILREARQLWRDQRAGKAGNFPAEVERFEEELTFHLRPRILKDQDNQRLLDGIGLQHDRGRVLLFLHDPTIEPTNNRGERSLRPAVIVRKLSHGSKNERGAETFAGFTSVIQTAAKDPDCSIIDALQKLFQSKSLQAPSEAHPPPG
;
A
#
# COMPACT_ATOMS: atom_id res chain seq x y z
N MET A 1 -19.47 -1.40 6.96
CA MET A 1 -20.17 -1.94 5.78
C MET A 1 -20.82 -3.31 6.03
N LEU A 2 -20.12 -4.29 6.57
CA LEU A 2 -20.65 -5.64 6.88
C LEU A 2 -21.74 -5.66 7.96
N GLU A 3 -21.70 -4.75 8.92
CA GLU A 3 -22.64 -4.69 10.06
C GLU A 3 -24.09 -4.33 9.67
N ARG A 4 -24.26 -3.70 8.49
CA ARG A 4 -25.59 -3.33 7.97
C ARG A 4 -26.22 -4.39 7.07
N LYS A 5 -25.51 -5.49 6.77
CA LYS A 5 -25.98 -6.57 5.90
C LYS A 5 -26.48 -7.74 6.73
N ALA A 6 -27.55 -8.40 6.29
CA ALA A 6 -28.14 -9.57 6.93
C ALA A 6 -28.07 -10.81 6.06
N GLY A 7 -28.22 -11.99 6.65
CA GLY A 7 -28.34 -13.27 5.96
C GLY A 7 -27.15 -13.62 5.03
N ARG A 8 -27.47 -14.13 3.84
CA ARG A 8 -26.47 -14.62 2.86
C ARG A 8 -25.50 -13.54 2.39
N ALA A 9 -25.95 -12.28 2.29
CA ALA A 9 -25.09 -11.17 1.89
C ALA A 9 -23.99 -10.89 2.92
N ARG A 10 -24.31 -11.00 4.21
CA ARG A 10 -23.34 -10.89 5.30
C ARG A 10 -22.35 -12.04 5.29
N ASN A 11 -22.85 -13.26 5.08
CA ASN A 11 -22.03 -14.48 5.15
C ASN A 11 -20.93 -14.52 4.09
N PHE A 12 -21.20 -14.02 2.87
CA PHE A 12 -20.17 -13.92 1.83
C PHE A 12 -18.95 -13.11 2.29
N GLY A 13 -19.18 -11.90 2.77
CA GLY A 13 -18.10 -11.03 3.24
C GLY A 13 -17.41 -11.53 4.51
N LEU A 14 -18.16 -12.18 5.44
CA LEU A 14 -17.58 -12.77 6.65
C LEU A 14 -16.67 -13.93 6.31
N LYS A 15 -17.07 -14.82 5.40
CA LYS A 15 -16.24 -15.96 4.98
C LYS A 15 -14.96 -15.48 4.28
N LEU A 16 -15.06 -14.53 3.35
CA LEU A 16 -13.91 -13.93 2.71
C LEU A 16 -12.94 -13.32 3.73
N LYS A 17 -13.48 -12.55 4.70
CA LYS A 17 -12.68 -11.96 5.78
C LYS A 17 -12.00 -13.01 6.66
N SER A 18 -12.65 -14.15 6.92
CA SER A 18 -12.06 -15.27 7.67
C SER A 18 -10.88 -15.87 6.93
N ILE A 19 -11.06 -16.24 5.66
CA ILE A 19 -10.00 -16.81 4.80
C ILE A 19 -8.76 -15.89 4.80
N LEU A 20 -8.94 -14.60 4.52
CA LEU A 20 -7.83 -13.65 4.47
C LEU A 20 -7.17 -13.42 5.84
N ARG A 21 -7.92 -13.50 6.94
CA ARG A 21 -7.38 -13.38 8.30
C ARG A 21 -6.54 -14.60 8.65
N GLU A 22 -7.01 -15.79 8.35
CA GLU A 22 -6.33 -17.05 8.62
C GLU A 22 -5.07 -17.17 7.75
N ALA A 23 -5.12 -16.83 6.47
CA ALA A 23 -3.96 -16.78 5.59
C ALA A 23 -2.89 -15.80 6.13
N ARG A 24 -3.31 -14.62 6.66
CA ARG A 24 -2.40 -13.68 7.30
C ARG A 24 -1.82 -14.24 8.61
N GLN A 25 -2.55 -15.06 9.35
CA GLN A 25 -2.03 -15.72 10.54
C GLN A 25 -1.00 -16.78 10.16
N LEU A 26 -1.27 -17.60 9.15
CA LEU A 26 -0.31 -18.56 8.62
C LEU A 26 1.02 -17.91 8.22
N TRP A 27 0.97 -16.75 7.55
CA TRP A 27 2.17 -15.97 7.21
C TRP A 27 2.97 -15.56 8.46
N ARG A 28 2.29 -15.14 9.54
CA ARG A 28 2.94 -14.80 10.81
C ARG A 28 3.58 -16.01 11.46
N ASP A 29 2.88 -17.13 11.47
CA ASP A 29 3.33 -18.38 12.06
C ASP A 29 4.54 -18.92 11.31
N GLN A 30 4.56 -18.81 9.98
CA GLN A 30 5.72 -19.13 9.15
C GLN A 30 6.94 -18.30 9.54
N ARG A 31 6.78 -17.00 9.67
CA ARG A 31 7.88 -16.10 10.09
C ARG A 31 8.35 -16.33 11.51
N ALA A 32 7.49 -16.83 12.36
CA ALA A 32 7.82 -17.20 13.74
C ALA A 32 8.39 -18.63 13.88
N GLY A 33 8.54 -19.38 12.77
CA GLY A 33 8.98 -20.78 12.78
C GLY A 33 7.97 -21.75 13.43
N LYS A 34 6.70 -21.34 13.50
CA LYS A 34 5.61 -22.12 14.12
C LYS A 34 4.71 -22.84 13.13
N ALA A 35 4.84 -22.55 11.84
CA ALA A 35 4.04 -23.21 10.81
C ALA A 35 4.52 -24.66 10.64
N GLY A 36 3.57 -25.59 10.62
CA GLY A 36 3.83 -27.00 10.33
C GLY A 36 4.09 -27.23 8.83
N ASN A 37 3.16 -27.90 8.15
CA ASN A 37 3.25 -28.09 6.70
C ASN A 37 2.78 -26.83 5.93
N PHE A 38 3.62 -25.81 5.89
CA PHE A 38 3.31 -24.53 5.27
C PHE A 38 2.85 -24.64 3.81
N PRO A 39 3.52 -25.43 2.92
CA PRO A 39 3.08 -25.57 1.52
C PRO A 39 1.65 -26.11 1.39
N ALA A 40 1.30 -27.15 2.15
CA ALA A 40 -0.04 -27.72 2.12
C ALA A 40 -1.11 -26.75 2.65
N GLU A 41 -0.77 -25.94 3.66
CA GLU A 41 -1.67 -24.90 4.16
C GLU A 41 -1.87 -23.77 3.13
N VAL A 42 -0.84 -23.38 2.39
CA VAL A 42 -0.95 -22.41 1.30
C VAL A 42 -1.89 -22.91 0.22
N GLU A 43 -1.69 -24.16 -0.26
CA GLU A 43 -2.55 -24.80 -1.27
C GLU A 43 -4.01 -24.85 -0.80
N ARG A 44 -4.24 -25.23 0.45
CA ARG A 44 -5.58 -25.23 1.07
C ARG A 44 -6.24 -23.85 1.01
N PHE A 45 -5.51 -22.76 1.33
CA PHE A 45 -6.06 -21.41 1.27
C PHE A 45 -6.34 -20.96 -0.15
N GLU A 46 -5.53 -21.35 -1.12
CA GLU A 46 -5.76 -21.06 -2.53
C GLU A 46 -7.03 -21.76 -3.06
N GLU A 47 -7.18 -23.03 -2.74
CA GLU A 47 -8.38 -23.79 -3.10
C GLU A 47 -9.64 -23.21 -2.44
N GLU A 48 -9.57 -22.91 -1.13
CA GLU A 48 -10.69 -22.37 -0.38
C GLU A 48 -11.10 -20.97 -0.92
N LEU A 49 -10.13 -20.13 -1.24
CA LEU A 49 -10.37 -18.81 -1.83
C LEU A 49 -10.93 -18.95 -3.25
N THR A 50 -10.36 -19.81 -4.08
CA THR A 50 -10.86 -20.10 -5.43
C THR A 50 -12.31 -20.58 -5.39
N PHE A 51 -12.63 -21.52 -4.49
CA PHE A 51 -13.99 -21.99 -4.30
C PHE A 51 -14.94 -20.89 -3.86
N HIS A 52 -14.52 -20.04 -2.94
CA HIS A 52 -15.32 -18.92 -2.44
C HIS A 52 -15.53 -17.83 -3.50
N LEU A 53 -14.53 -17.57 -4.34
CA LEU A 53 -14.55 -16.60 -5.45
C LEU A 53 -14.97 -17.20 -6.79
N ARG A 54 -15.49 -18.44 -6.79
CA ARG A 54 -15.99 -19.07 -8.03
C ARG A 54 -16.98 -18.15 -8.73
N PRO A 55 -16.92 -18.02 -10.06
CA PRO A 55 -17.80 -17.16 -10.81
C PRO A 55 -19.28 -17.48 -10.54
N ARG A 56 -20.02 -16.50 -10.03
CA ARG A 56 -21.44 -16.60 -9.69
C ARG A 56 -22.06 -15.22 -9.61
N ILE A 57 -23.37 -15.16 -9.79
CA ILE A 57 -24.12 -13.90 -9.63
C ILE A 57 -24.61 -13.81 -8.19
N LEU A 58 -24.25 -12.73 -7.51
CA LEU A 58 -24.70 -12.41 -6.17
C LEU A 58 -25.84 -11.37 -6.23
N LYS A 59 -26.88 -11.55 -5.41
CA LYS A 59 -28.00 -10.60 -5.34
C LYS A 59 -27.60 -9.22 -4.78
N ASP A 60 -26.62 -9.20 -3.88
CA ASP A 60 -26.12 -7.96 -3.29
C ASP A 60 -25.06 -7.35 -4.19
N GLN A 61 -25.31 -6.15 -4.70
CA GLN A 61 -24.43 -5.47 -5.66
C GLN A 61 -23.03 -5.16 -5.11
N ASP A 62 -22.90 -4.83 -3.81
CA ASP A 62 -21.60 -4.56 -3.23
C ASP A 62 -20.76 -5.84 -3.12
N ASN A 63 -21.42 -6.96 -2.79
CA ASN A 63 -20.75 -8.26 -2.77
C ASN A 63 -20.39 -8.71 -4.19
N GLN A 64 -21.21 -8.38 -5.21
CA GLN A 64 -20.87 -8.67 -6.60
C GLN A 64 -19.63 -7.88 -7.02
N ARG A 65 -19.58 -6.57 -6.75
CA ARG A 65 -18.40 -5.73 -7.03
C ARG A 65 -17.15 -6.24 -6.31
N LEU A 66 -17.32 -6.70 -5.06
CA LEU A 66 -16.23 -7.28 -4.28
C LEU A 66 -15.75 -8.61 -4.88
N LEU A 67 -16.68 -9.47 -5.29
CA LEU A 67 -16.40 -10.73 -5.97
C LEU A 67 -15.63 -10.50 -7.27
N ASP A 68 -16.10 -9.58 -8.12
CA ASP A 68 -15.50 -9.28 -9.42
C ASP A 68 -14.08 -8.69 -9.23
N GLY A 69 -13.92 -7.74 -8.29
CA GLY A 69 -12.65 -7.10 -8.03
C GLY A 69 -11.61 -8.03 -7.43
N ILE A 70 -11.97 -8.79 -6.39
CA ILE A 70 -11.04 -9.74 -5.73
C ILE A 70 -10.81 -10.96 -6.61
N GLY A 71 -11.84 -11.46 -7.31
CA GLY A 71 -11.72 -12.57 -8.24
C GLY A 71 -10.66 -12.29 -9.31
N LEU A 72 -10.74 -11.12 -9.96
CA LEU A 72 -9.73 -10.70 -10.94
C LEU A 72 -8.31 -10.65 -10.37
N GLN A 73 -8.13 -10.20 -9.12
CA GLN A 73 -6.81 -10.19 -8.49
C GLN A 73 -6.35 -11.59 -8.08
N HIS A 74 -7.29 -12.46 -7.70
CA HIS A 74 -6.99 -13.85 -7.39
C HIS A 74 -6.53 -14.63 -8.63
N ASP A 75 -7.22 -14.47 -9.76
CA ASP A 75 -6.84 -15.08 -11.05
C ASP A 75 -5.45 -14.64 -11.53
N ARG A 76 -5.00 -13.46 -11.09
CA ARG A 76 -3.64 -12.95 -11.31
C ARG A 76 -2.62 -13.38 -10.26
N GLY A 77 -2.98 -14.25 -9.32
CA GLY A 77 -2.13 -14.71 -8.23
C GLY A 77 -1.74 -13.63 -7.22
N ARG A 78 -2.49 -12.50 -7.14
CA ARG A 78 -2.08 -11.34 -6.33
C ARG A 78 -2.65 -11.31 -4.92
N VAL A 79 -3.75 -12.02 -4.65
CA VAL A 79 -4.45 -11.93 -3.35
C VAL A 79 -3.66 -12.59 -2.24
N LEU A 80 -3.07 -13.76 -2.50
CA LEU A 80 -2.26 -14.52 -1.54
C LEU A 80 -0.76 -14.48 -1.85
N LEU A 81 -0.30 -13.54 -2.68
CA LEU A 81 1.10 -13.42 -3.11
C LEU A 81 2.08 -13.35 -1.92
N PHE A 82 1.68 -12.78 -0.79
CA PHE A 82 2.47 -12.71 0.43
C PHE A 82 2.77 -14.08 1.08
N LEU A 83 2.05 -15.15 0.70
CA LEU A 83 2.34 -16.51 1.12
C LEU A 83 3.43 -17.15 0.25
N HIS A 84 3.64 -16.68 -0.97
CA HIS A 84 4.64 -17.18 -1.91
C HIS A 84 5.94 -16.38 -1.89
N ASP A 85 5.85 -15.08 -1.60
CA ASP A 85 7.01 -14.19 -1.55
C ASP A 85 7.20 -13.63 -0.14
N PRO A 86 8.26 -14.04 0.58
CA PRO A 86 8.53 -13.59 1.95
C PRO A 86 8.86 -12.10 2.07
N THR A 87 9.16 -11.43 0.96
CA THR A 87 9.44 -9.99 0.94
C THR A 87 8.17 -9.13 0.95
N ILE A 88 7.03 -9.75 0.60
CA ILE A 88 5.73 -9.08 0.53
C ILE A 88 5.00 -9.19 1.87
N GLU A 89 4.58 -8.05 2.40
CA GLU A 89 3.73 -8.02 3.60
C GLU A 89 2.24 -8.15 3.20
N PRO A 90 1.42 -8.88 3.99
CA PRO A 90 0.00 -9.08 3.72
C PRO A 90 -0.86 -7.82 3.91
N THR A 91 -0.25 -6.71 4.27
CA THR A 91 -0.91 -5.42 4.51
C THR A 91 -0.08 -4.27 3.96
N ASN A 92 -0.75 -3.19 3.53
CA ASN A 92 -0.08 -1.99 3.04
C ASN A 92 0.49 -1.10 4.17
N ASN A 93 0.71 -1.66 5.37
CA ASN A 93 1.20 -0.90 6.52
C ASN A 93 2.55 -0.19 6.25
N ARG A 94 3.40 -0.79 5.40
CA ARG A 94 4.68 -0.20 5.03
C ARG A 94 4.48 1.06 4.18
N GLY A 95 3.58 1.01 3.20
CA GLY A 95 3.20 2.18 2.40
C GLY A 95 2.51 3.25 3.24
N GLU A 96 1.57 2.86 4.11
CA GLU A 96 0.87 3.78 5.01
C GLU A 96 1.82 4.47 5.99
N ARG A 97 2.78 3.73 6.57
CA ARG A 97 3.83 4.31 7.44
C ARG A 97 4.70 5.31 6.70
N SER A 98 5.03 5.03 5.43
CA SER A 98 5.82 5.96 4.61
C SER A 98 5.08 7.26 4.30
N LEU A 99 3.75 7.20 4.15
CA LEU A 99 2.91 8.36 3.89
C LEU A 99 2.53 9.14 5.16
N ARG A 100 2.60 8.51 6.33
CA ARG A 100 2.17 9.10 7.61
C ARG A 100 2.81 10.46 7.92
N PRO A 101 4.13 10.67 7.75
CA PRO A 101 4.75 11.98 7.97
C PRO A 101 4.15 13.06 7.07
N ALA A 102 3.93 12.76 5.80
CA ALA A 102 3.32 13.70 4.84
C ALA A 102 1.88 14.07 5.23
N VAL A 103 1.10 13.10 5.69
CA VAL A 103 -0.28 13.34 6.15
C VAL A 103 -0.31 14.19 7.42
N ILE A 104 0.63 13.96 8.37
CA ILE A 104 0.73 14.72 9.61
C ILE A 104 1.10 16.18 9.29
N VAL A 105 2.13 16.41 8.49
CA VAL A 105 2.55 17.77 8.10
C VAL A 105 1.43 18.49 7.37
N ARG A 106 0.72 17.82 6.44
CA ARG A 106 -0.43 18.42 5.75
C ARG A 106 -1.54 18.83 6.71
N LYS A 107 -1.79 18.05 7.76
CA LYS A 107 -2.79 18.39 8.79
C LYS A 107 -2.37 19.56 9.67
N LEU A 108 -1.08 19.62 10.04
CA LEU A 108 -0.55 20.69 10.89
C LEU A 108 -0.42 22.02 10.14
N SER A 109 -0.03 21.99 8.86
CA SER A 109 0.15 23.18 8.03
C SER A 109 -1.11 23.63 7.28
N HIS A 110 -2.27 23.02 7.54
CA HIS A 110 -3.52 23.23 6.79
C HIS A 110 -3.39 23.00 5.27
N GLY A 111 -2.39 22.22 4.85
CA GLY A 111 -2.09 21.93 3.45
C GLY A 111 -1.16 22.95 2.79
N SER A 112 -0.77 22.64 1.57
CA SER A 112 0.01 23.58 0.74
C SER A 112 -0.93 24.63 0.16
N LYS A 113 -0.55 25.92 0.27
CA LYS A 113 -1.37 27.03 -0.24
C LYS A 113 -1.42 27.10 -1.77
N ASN A 114 -0.49 26.44 -2.44
CA ASN A 114 -0.39 26.38 -3.90
C ASN A 114 0.26 25.05 -4.36
N GLU A 115 0.12 24.74 -5.65
CA GLU A 115 0.63 23.54 -6.27
C GLU A 115 2.16 23.41 -6.17
N ARG A 116 2.89 24.52 -6.40
CA ARG A 116 4.36 24.58 -6.26
C ARG A 116 4.85 24.25 -4.85
N GLY A 117 4.10 24.66 -3.80
CA GLY A 117 4.40 24.28 -2.41
C GLY A 117 4.18 22.80 -2.15
N ALA A 118 3.14 22.21 -2.76
CA ALA A 118 2.86 20.78 -2.67
C ALA A 118 3.96 19.94 -3.35
N GLU A 119 4.39 20.32 -4.54
CA GLU A 119 5.49 19.65 -5.27
C GLU A 119 6.82 19.77 -4.52
N THR A 120 7.13 20.94 -4.00
CA THR A 120 8.34 21.16 -3.20
C THR A 120 8.34 20.26 -1.96
N PHE A 121 7.23 20.22 -1.24
CA PHE A 121 7.09 19.36 -0.06
C PHE A 121 7.19 17.86 -0.41
N ALA A 122 6.57 17.42 -1.51
CA ALA A 122 6.67 16.05 -2.00
C ALA A 122 8.11 15.67 -2.36
N GLY A 123 8.85 16.56 -3.04
CA GLY A 123 10.26 16.39 -3.37
C GLY A 123 11.14 16.24 -2.14
N PHE A 124 11.03 17.13 -1.15
CA PHE A 124 11.78 17.02 0.10
C PHE A 124 11.47 15.74 0.86
N THR A 125 10.19 15.39 0.99
CA THR A 125 9.79 14.17 1.69
C THR A 125 10.35 12.93 1.02
N SER A 126 10.35 12.88 -0.31
CA SER A 126 10.92 11.78 -1.09
C SER A 126 12.41 11.60 -0.85
N VAL A 127 13.18 12.70 -0.89
CA VAL A 127 14.64 12.67 -0.65
C VAL A 127 14.95 12.20 0.78
N ILE A 128 14.28 12.76 1.78
CA ILE A 128 14.47 12.37 3.20
C ILE A 128 14.14 10.90 3.42
N GLN A 129 13.02 10.41 2.86
CA GLN A 129 12.63 9.01 3.01
C GLN A 129 13.56 8.04 2.28
N THR A 130 14.14 8.47 1.17
CA THR A 130 15.12 7.67 0.43
C THR A 130 16.44 7.60 1.19
N ALA A 131 16.96 8.73 1.67
CA ALA A 131 18.17 8.78 2.48
C ALA A 131 18.03 8.00 3.80
N ALA A 132 16.87 8.04 4.45
CA ALA A 132 16.62 7.29 5.68
C ALA A 132 16.57 5.76 5.52
N LYS A 133 16.51 5.24 4.29
CA LYS A 133 16.56 3.80 4.00
C LYS A 133 17.99 3.28 3.81
N ASP A 134 18.91 4.17 3.57
CA ASP A 134 20.32 3.85 3.35
C ASP A 134 21.09 4.18 4.65
N PRO A 135 21.62 3.17 5.38
CA PRO A 135 22.35 3.39 6.62
C PRO A 135 23.64 4.18 6.42
N ASP A 136 24.20 4.19 5.21
CA ASP A 136 25.42 4.89 4.86
C ASP A 136 25.18 6.31 4.32
N CYS A 137 23.91 6.70 4.17
CA CYS A 137 23.52 8.01 3.64
C CYS A 137 23.09 8.96 4.75
N SER A 138 23.85 10.07 4.94
CA SER A 138 23.41 11.16 5.81
C SER A 138 22.26 11.93 5.17
N ILE A 139 21.15 12.10 5.90
CA ILE A 139 20.00 12.92 5.46
C ILE A 139 20.43 14.37 5.17
N ILE A 140 21.38 14.89 5.96
CA ILE A 140 21.90 16.25 5.78
C ILE A 140 22.66 16.36 4.47
N ASP A 141 23.51 15.39 4.13
CA ASP A 141 24.27 15.36 2.87
C ASP A 141 23.35 15.22 1.66
N ALA A 142 22.30 14.40 1.77
CA ALA A 142 21.32 14.25 0.72
C ALA A 142 20.55 15.56 0.45
N LEU A 143 20.20 16.31 1.51
CA LEU A 143 19.57 17.63 1.40
C LEU A 143 20.55 18.66 0.84
N GLN A 144 21.82 18.70 1.27
CA GLN A 144 22.82 19.61 0.73
C GLN A 144 23.04 19.39 -0.78
N LYS A 145 23.15 18.14 -1.23
CA LYS A 145 23.25 17.81 -2.66
C LYS A 145 22.01 18.30 -3.44
N LEU A 146 20.83 18.15 -2.88
CA LEU A 146 19.59 18.64 -3.50
C LEU A 146 19.60 20.16 -3.69
N PHE A 147 20.07 20.91 -2.69
CA PHE A 147 20.17 22.37 -2.79
C PHE A 147 21.25 22.82 -3.77
N GLN A 148 22.41 22.16 -3.79
CA GLN A 148 23.50 22.48 -4.70
C GLN A 148 23.11 22.22 -6.16
N SER A 149 22.40 21.11 -6.45
CA SER A 149 21.92 20.81 -7.80
C SER A 149 20.91 21.83 -8.33
N LYS A 150 20.09 22.41 -7.47
CA LYS A 150 19.11 23.42 -7.84
C LYS A 150 19.71 24.82 -8.05
N SER A 151 20.85 25.10 -7.40
CA SER A 151 21.59 26.35 -7.55
C SER A 151 22.23 26.50 -8.93
N LEU A 152 22.51 25.37 -9.61
CA LEU A 152 23.10 25.34 -10.96
C LEU A 152 22.07 25.50 -12.08
N GLN A 153 20.79 25.52 -11.81
CA GLN A 153 19.69 25.62 -12.79
C GLN A 153 18.84 26.89 -12.67
N ALA A 154 19.30 27.93 -11.98
CA ALA A 154 18.62 29.21 -12.03
C ALA A 154 18.80 29.83 -13.42
N PRO A 155 17.75 30.03 -14.23
CA PRO A 155 17.89 30.76 -15.49
C PRO A 155 18.23 32.21 -15.15
N SER A 156 19.30 32.70 -15.76
CA SER A 156 19.62 34.12 -15.85
C SER A 156 18.56 34.81 -16.73
N GLU A 157 17.42 35.13 -16.18
CA GLU A 157 16.51 36.10 -16.79
C GLU A 157 16.98 37.51 -16.43
N ALA A 158 17.88 38.02 -17.27
CA ALA A 158 18.10 39.43 -17.37
C ALA A 158 16.85 40.06 -18.01
N HIS A 159 16.04 40.73 -17.19
CA HIS A 159 14.96 41.60 -17.67
C HIS A 159 15.62 42.88 -18.22
N PRO A 160 15.43 43.25 -19.49
CA PRO A 160 15.89 44.56 -19.98
C PRO A 160 15.03 45.66 -19.31
N PRO A 161 15.61 46.84 -19.01
CA PRO A 161 14.86 47.95 -18.42
C PRO A 161 13.84 48.50 -19.42
N PRO A 162 12.68 48.96 -18.95
CA PRO A 162 11.70 49.62 -19.81
C PRO A 162 12.24 50.93 -20.34
N GLY A 163 12.18 51.08 -21.67
CA GLY A 163 12.42 52.34 -22.37
C GLY A 163 11.22 53.27 -22.33
#